data_73e26c6d47fd3495b19d241d99643745
#
_entry.id   73e26c6d47fd3495b19d241d99643745
#
_cell.length_a   1.000
_cell.length_b   1.000
_cell.length_c   1.000
_cell.angle_alpha   90.00
_cell.angle_beta   90.00
_cell.angle_gamma   90.00
#
_symmetry.space_group_name_H-M   'P 1'
#
loop_
_entity.id
_entity.type
_entity.pdbx_description
1 polymer ?
#
loop_
_entity_poly.entity_id
_entity_poly.type
_entity_poly.pdbx_seq_one_letter_code
_entity_poly.pdbx_strand_id
1 'polypeptide(L)'
;MLKTKNIQIEILAWYSGESFCEYLKQGKEVDILFLDIEMFELSGLEVGSYIRKTLDNREMQIVYISSHTSYAQQLFKTQPLDFLEKPVMEADIIEVLELGMKILRRRSEKFKFQCGKELYQIAYGEIIFFFSSGRKINIVTTKGEYTFYGKLKEIQKDLPPEFLVIHQSYIVNKEHISRYAYEYVETDNNMKLTISQKYRKQVRESLLKED
;
A
#
# COMPACT_ATOMS: atom_id res chain seq x y z
N MET A 1 -1.63 -0.08 -24.13
CA MET A 1 -2.98 0.54 -24.25
C MET A 1 -3.74 0.29 -22.95
N LEU A 2 -3.81 1.30 -22.09
CA LEU A 2 -4.46 1.23 -20.76
C LEU A 2 -5.95 0.90 -20.95
N LYS A 3 -6.33 -0.35 -20.70
CA LYS A 3 -7.75 -0.73 -20.54
C LYS A 3 -8.25 -0.22 -19.21
N THR A 4 -8.45 1.08 -19.10
CA THR A 4 -8.87 1.72 -17.86
C THR A 4 -10.29 2.23 -17.97
N LYS A 5 -11.11 1.75 -17.06
CA LYS A 5 -12.33 2.45 -16.63
C LYS A 5 -11.92 3.90 -16.28
N ASN A 6 -12.62 4.90 -16.83
CA ASN A 6 -12.49 6.33 -16.58
C ASN A 6 -11.65 6.74 -15.36
N ILE A 7 -10.33 6.77 -15.51
CA ILE A 7 -9.43 7.37 -14.53
C ILE A 7 -9.17 8.78 -15.02
N GLN A 8 -9.53 9.75 -14.21
CA GLN A 8 -9.18 11.13 -14.45
C GLN A 8 -7.78 11.36 -13.85
N ILE A 9 -6.82 11.77 -14.67
CA ILE A 9 -5.45 12.09 -14.28
C ILE A 9 -5.29 13.59 -14.42
N GLU A 10 -4.83 14.25 -13.37
CA GLU A 10 -4.36 15.62 -13.38
C GLU A 10 -2.82 15.60 -13.37
N ILE A 11 -2.20 16.31 -14.30
CA ILE A 11 -0.75 16.40 -14.39
C ILE A 11 -0.33 17.81 -14.02
N LEU A 12 0.52 17.89 -13.01
CA LEU A 12 1.11 19.14 -12.51
C LEU A 12 2.62 19.10 -12.71
N ALA A 13 3.24 20.25 -12.97
CA ALA A 13 4.68 20.34 -13.15
C ALA A 13 5.26 21.48 -12.33
N TRP A 14 6.40 21.22 -11.69
CA TRP A 14 7.19 22.20 -10.95
C TRP A 14 8.61 22.23 -11.52
N TYR A 15 9.19 23.40 -11.56
CA TYR A 15 10.52 23.63 -12.13
C TYR A 15 11.62 23.69 -11.05
N SER A 16 11.27 23.56 -9.77
CA SER A 16 12.22 23.48 -8.67
C SER A 16 11.67 22.68 -7.49
N GLY A 17 12.56 22.13 -6.66
CA GLY A 17 12.20 21.40 -5.45
C GLY A 17 11.50 22.30 -4.42
N GLU A 18 11.91 23.57 -4.33
CA GLU A 18 11.34 24.56 -3.41
C GLU A 18 9.87 24.84 -3.74
N SER A 19 9.56 25.08 -5.01
CA SER A 19 8.20 25.37 -5.46
C SER A 19 7.26 24.17 -5.20
N PHE A 20 7.77 22.97 -5.35
CA PHE A 20 7.04 21.75 -5.01
C PHE A 20 6.84 21.60 -3.49
N CYS A 21 7.89 21.80 -2.69
CA CYS A 21 7.77 21.76 -1.24
C CYS A 21 6.78 22.81 -0.71
N GLU A 22 6.75 24.02 -1.30
CA GLU A 22 5.78 25.05 -0.95
C GLU A 22 4.35 24.65 -1.29
N TYR A 23 4.14 23.97 -2.42
CA TYR A 23 2.84 23.39 -2.77
C TYR A 23 2.36 22.39 -1.72
N LEU A 24 3.24 21.50 -1.24
CA LEU A 24 2.90 20.54 -0.18
C LEU A 24 2.60 21.21 1.17
N LYS A 25 3.31 22.29 1.53
CA LYS A 25 3.04 23.04 2.77
C LYS A 25 1.64 23.67 2.80
N GLN A 26 1.04 23.93 1.64
CA GLN A 26 -0.34 24.40 1.52
C GLN A 26 -1.39 23.32 1.76
N GLY A 27 -0.97 22.10 2.15
CA GLY A 27 -1.86 20.96 2.36
C GLY A 27 -2.39 20.32 1.08
N LYS A 28 -1.71 20.57 -0.05
CA LYS A 28 -2.03 19.95 -1.33
C LYS A 28 -1.44 18.53 -1.39
N GLU A 29 -2.11 17.66 -2.10
CA GLU A 29 -1.74 16.25 -2.22
C GLU A 29 -1.29 15.91 -3.64
N VAL A 30 -0.37 14.96 -3.75
CA VAL A 30 0.09 14.38 -5.00
C VAL A 30 0.18 12.87 -4.79
N ASP A 31 -0.43 12.10 -5.68
CA ASP A 31 -0.45 10.64 -5.58
C ASP A 31 0.87 10.01 -6.04
N ILE A 32 1.37 10.44 -7.20
CA ILE A 32 2.62 9.93 -7.80
C ILE A 32 3.47 11.12 -8.21
N LEU A 33 4.71 11.14 -7.74
CA LEU A 33 5.70 12.17 -8.02
C LEU A 33 6.85 11.59 -8.84
N PHE A 34 7.06 12.10 -10.06
CA PHE A 34 8.28 11.88 -10.83
C PHE A 34 9.26 12.99 -10.46
N LEU A 35 10.41 12.62 -9.88
CA LEU A 35 11.32 13.54 -9.22
C LEU A 35 12.73 13.41 -9.80
N ASP A 36 13.18 14.43 -10.52
CA ASP A 36 14.58 14.52 -10.94
C ASP A 36 15.48 14.64 -9.70
N ILE A 37 16.55 13.87 -9.64
CA ILE A 37 17.53 13.97 -8.56
C ILE A 37 18.39 15.21 -8.73
N GLU A 38 18.77 15.52 -9.97
CA GLU A 38 19.72 16.58 -10.29
C GLU A 38 18.98 17.89 -10.58
N MET A 39 18.44 18.50 -9.53
CA MET A 39 17.82 19.82 -9.60
C MET A 39 18.73 20.88 -8.99
N PHE A 40 18.54 22.13 -9.42
CA PHE A 40 19.26 23.28 -8.89
C PHE A 40 18.72 23.66 -7.51
N GLU A 41 19.57 24.11 -6.59
CA GLU A 41 19.29 24.49 -5.19
C GLU A 41 18.85 23.30 -4.31
N LEU A 42 17.62 22.80 -4.42
CA LEU A 42 17.11 21.68 -3.64
C LEU A 42 17.05 20.41 -4.50
N SER A 43 17.93 19.45 -4.21
CA SER A 43 18.00 18.18 -4.94
C SER A 43 16.77 17.31 -4.72
N GLY A 44 16.49 16.39 -5.67
CA GLY A 44 15.41 15.41 -5.49
C GLY A 44 15.56 14.53 -4.26
N LEU A 45 16.79 14.24 -3.82
CA LEU A 45 17.03 13.47 -2.58
C LEU A 45 16.56 14.24 -1.35
N GLU A 46 16.80 15.54 -1.30
CA GLU A 46 16.36 16.42 -0.20
C GLU A 46 14.85 16.56 -0.19
N VAL A 47 14.23 16.73 -1.37
CA VAL A 47 12.76 16.76 -1.53
C VAL A 47 12.15 15.45 -1.03
N GLY A 48 12.67 14.30 -1.46
CA GLY A 48 12.18 12.99 -1.00
C GLY A 48 12.37 12.79 0.52
N SER A 49 13.50 13.24 1.06
CA SER A 49 13.74 13.21 2.51
C SER A 49 12.75 14.12 3.27
N TYR A 50 12.44 15.30 2.76
CA TYR A 50 11.43 16.20 3.30
C TYR A 50 10.04 15.55 3.33
N ILE A 51 9.61 14.93 2.23
CA ILE A 51 8.32 14.20 2.14
C ILE A 51 8.24 13.12 3.20
N ARG A 52 9.28 12.29 3.34
CA ARG A 52 9.25 11.10 4.23
C ARG A 52 9.50 11.43 5.70
N LYS A 53 10.41 12.37 6.01
CA LYS A 53 10.85 12.64 7.38
C LYS A 53 10.16 13.83 8.01
N THR A 54 9.88 14.89 7.23
CA THR A 54 9.30 16.12 7.77
C THR A 54 7.78 16.09 7.68
N LEU A 55 7.23 15.64 6.54
CA LEU A 55 5.78 15.53 6.37
C LEU A 55 5.24 14.16 6.83
N ASP A 56 6.10 13.19 7.13
CA ASP A 56 5.77 11.78 7.40
C ASP A 56 4.78 11.19 6.36
N ASN A 57 4.84 11.70 5.13
CA ASN A 57 3.98 11.23 4.06
C ASN A 57 4.57 9.96 3.44
N ARG A 58 3.94 8.82 3.69
CA ARG A 58 4.28 7.51 3.13
C ARG A 58 3.32 7.06 2.04
N GLU A 59 2.29 7.86 1.76
CA GLU A 59 1.26 7.54 0.77
C GLU A 59 1.66 7.96 -0.64
N MET A 60 2.30 9.13 -0.77
CA MET A 60 2.83 9.61 -2.04
C MET A 60 3.87 8.63 -2.61
N GLN A 61 3.64 8.15 -3.82
CA GLN A 61 4.57 7.29 -4.55
C GLN A 61 5.65 8.17 -5.19
N ILE A 62 6.92 7.95 -4.86
CA ILE A 62 8.04 8.72 -5.42
C ILE A 62 8.76 7.86 -6.44
N VAL A 63 8.92 8.38 -7.65
CA VAL A 63 9.70 7.79 -8.73
C VAL A 63 10.86 8.74 -8.98
N TYR A 64 12.08 8.29 -8.74
CA TYR A 64 13.25 9.11 -9.03
C TYR A 64 13.70 8.96 -10.47
N ILE A 65 14.21 10.05 -11.02
CA ILE A 65 14.78 10.11 -12.37
C ILE A 65 16.19 10.68 -12.27
N SER A 66 17.21 10.03 -12.88
CA SER A 66 18.57 10.54 -12.91
C SER A 66 19.38 9.94 -14.05
N SER A 67 20.43 10.63 -14.46
CA SER A 67 21.48 10.12 -15.36
C SER A 67 22.50 9.22 -14.62
N HIS A 68 22.47 9.16 -13.30
CA HIS A 68 23.46 8.47 -12.48
C HIS A 68 22.85 7.42 -11.56
N THR A 69 23.14 6.16 -11.80
CA THR A 69 22.66 5.01 -11.00
C THR A 69 23.27 4.93 -9.61
N SER A 70 24.37 5.67 -9.35
CA SER A 70 25.05 5.70 -8.05
C SER A 70 24.18 6.21 -6.90
N TYR A 71 23.10 6.91 -7.18
CA TYR A 71 22.16 7.39 -6.17
C TYR A 71 21.27 6.29 -5.57
N ALA A 72 21.13 5.14 -6.24
CA ALA A 72 20.20 4.07 -5.84
C ALA A 72 20.33 3.67 -4.35
N GLN A 73 21.54 3.55 -3.82
CA GLN A 73 21.75 3.20 -2.41
C GLN A 73 21.24 4.26 -1.42
N GLN A 74 21.25 5.54 -1.80
CA GLN A 74 20.77 6.64 -0.95
C GLN A 74 19.23 6.71 -0.91
N LEU A 75 18.59 6.16 -1.95
CA LEU A 75 17.14 6.21 -2.12
C LEU A 75 16.39 5.24 -1.21
N PHE A 76 17.02 4.18 -0.71
CA PHE A 76 16.35 3.22 0.18
C PHE A 76 15.64 3.86 1.38
N LYS A 77 16.21 4.96 1.91
CA LYS A 77 15.64 5.66 3.06
C LYS A 77 14.34 6.41 2.75
N THR A 78 14.09 6.70 1.48
CA THR A 78 12.90 7.41 1.02
C THR A 78 11.83 6.46 0.49
N GLN A 79 12.11 5.16 0.45
CA GLN A 79 11.19 4.12 -0.03
C GLN A 79 10.55 4.52 -1.36
N PRO A 80 11.32 4.65 -2.44
CA PRO A 80 10.78 5.01 -3.74
C PRO A 80 9.91 3.89 -4.29
N LEU A 81 8.97 4.26 -5.15
CA LEU A 81 8.22 3.31 -5.96
C LEU A 81 9.14 2.68 -7.02
N ASP A 82 9.95 3.53 -7.67
CA ASP A 82 10.89 3.11 -8.71
C ASP A 82 11.99 4.15 -8.94
N PHE A 83 12.98 3.76 -9.77
CA PHE A 83 14.07 4.60 -10.24
C PHE A 83 14.20 4.46 -11.76
N LEU A 84 14.08 5.58 -12.48
CA LEU A 84 14.20 5.62 -13.94
C LEU A 84 15.52 6.29 -14.35
N GLU A 85 16.28 5.62 -15.21
CA GLU A 85 17.51 6.17 -15.78
C GLU A 85 17.20 7.01 -17.02
N LYS A 86 17.83 8.17 -17.14
CA LYS A 86 17.74 9.01 -18.35
C LYS A 86 18.57 8.42 -19.50
N PRO A 87 18.05 8.38 -20.73
CA PRO A 87 16.77 8.93 -21.20
C PRO A 87 15.58 8.05 -20.83
N VAL A 88 14.55 8.64 -20.22
CA VAL A 88 13.33 7.92 -19.79
C VAL A 88 12.47 7.61 -21.03
N MET A 89 12.11 6.35 -21.18
CA MET A 89 11.25 5.90 -22.29
C MET A 89 9.78 5.94 -21.88
N GLU A 90 8.90 6.14 -22.86
CA GLU A 90 7.45 6.13 -22.62
C GLU A 90 6.96 4.83 -21.95
N ALA A 91 7.56 3.70 -22.34
CA ALA A 91 7.22 2.39 -21.77
C ALA A 91 7.50 2.32 -20.26
N ASP A 92 8.62 2.87 -19.81
CA ASP A 92 9.02 2.90 -18.39
C ASP A 92 8.04 3.75 -17.58
N ILE A 93 7.64 4.91 -18.10
CA ILE A 93 6.64 5.77 -17.46
C ILE A 93 5.29 5.05 -17.31
N ILE A 94 4.85 4.35 -18.37
CA ILE A 94 3.58 3.63 -18.36
C ILE A 94 3.61 2.51 -17.31
N GLU A 95 4.69 1.71 -17.27
CA GLU A 95 4.86 0.62 -16.32
C GLU A 95 4.80 1.13 -14.88
N VAL A 96 5.54 2.17 -14.56
CA VAL A 96 5.58 2.77 -13.22
C VAL A 96 4.23 3.42 -12.86
N LEU A 97 3.57 4.09 -13.79
CA LEU A 97 2.21 4.62 -13.57
C LEU A 97 1.20 3.52 -13.29
N GLU A 98 1.26 2.39 -14.02
CA GLU A 98 0.39 1.24 -13.78
C GLU A 98 0.62 0.64 -12.38
N LEU A 99 1.89 0.51 -11.97
CA LEU A 99 2.26 0.05 -10.64
C LEU A 99 1.75 1.01 -9.56
N GLY A 100 2.03 2.31 -9.68
CA GLY A 100 1.58 3.33 -8.74
C GLY A 100 0.06 3.38 -8.62
N MET A 101 -0.66 3.38 -9.74
CA MET A 101 -2.12 3.33 -9.75
C MET A 101 -2.68 2.06 -9.10
N LYS A 102 -2.01 0.92 -9.26
CA LYS A 102 -2.40 -0.33 -8.61
C LYS A 102 -2.28 -0.22 -7.08
N ILE A 103 -1.20 0.39 -6.58
CA ILE A 103 -1.00 0.64 -5.15
C ILE A 103 -2.05 1.61 -4.61
N LEU A 104 -2.27 2.73 -5.29
CA LEU A 104 -3.26 3.75 -4.89
C LEU A 104 -4.69 3.20 -4.89
N ARG A 105 -5.06 2.40 -5.89
CA ARG A 105 -6.37 1.73 -5.93
C ARG A 105 -6.55 0.80 -4.74
N ARG A 106 -5.55 -0.01 -4.43
CA ARG A 106 -5.59 -0.92 -3.27
C ARG A 106 -5.81 -0.17 -1.97
N ARG A 107 -5.19 1.01 -1.81
CA ARG A 107 -5.38 1.88 -0.63
C ARG A 107 -6.75 2.54 -0.59
N SER A 108 -7.31 2.92 -1.75
CA SER A 108 -8.63 3.56 -1.86
C SER A 108 -9.79 2.56 -1.86
N GLU A 109 -9.54 1.29 -2.17
CA GLU A 109 -10.56 0.25 -2.14
C GLU A 109 -11.01 0.00 -0.70
N LYS A 110 -12.34 -0.08 -0.53
CA LYS A 110 -12.95 -0.23 0.79
C LYS A 110 -13.75 -1.52 0.87
N PHE A 111 -13.55 -2.24 1.95
CA PHE A 111 -14.45 -3.32 2.34
C PHE A 111 -15.78 -2.73 2.79
N LYS A 112 -16.88 -3.17 2.14
CA LYS A 112 -18.25 -2.71 2.45
C LYS A 112 -19.02 -3.83 3.10
N PHE A 113 -19.65 -3.52 4.22
CA PHE A 113 -20.53 -4.47 4.91
C PHE A 113 -21.71 -3.76 5.57
N GLN A 114 -22.75 -4.50 5.86
CA GLN A 114 -23.94 -3.99 6.53
C GLN A 114 -24.03 -4.53 7.95
N CYS A 115 -24.22 -3.64 8.92
CA CYS A 115 -24.49 -3.98 10.29
C CYS A 115 -25.84 -3.37 10.70
N GLY A 116 -26.85 -4.21 10.88
CA GLY A 116 -28.23 -3.73 11.06
C GLY A 116 -28.76 -3.00 9.83
N LYS A 117 -29.08 -1.72 9.98
CA LYS A 117 -29.54 -0.85 8.89
C LYS A 117 -28.42 0.06 8.33
N GLU A 118 -27.24 0.02 8.91
CA GLU A 118 -26.13 0.90 8.56
C GLU A 118 -25.16 0.23 7.61
N LEU A 119 -24.67 0.98 6.63
CA LEU A 119 -23.64 0.57 5.68
C LEU A 119 -22.29 1.13 6.13
N TYR A 120 -21.34 0.24 6.38
CA TYR A 120 -19.97 0.59 6.75
C TYR A 120 -19.03 0.42 5.56
N GLN A 121 -18.01 1.27 5.51
CA GLN A 121 -16.93 1.21 4.52
C GLN A 121 -15.60 1.42 5.24
N ILE A 122 -14.73 0.42 5.18
CA ILE A 122 -13.39 0.44 5.82
C ILE A 122 -12.34 0.24 4.73
N ALA A 123 -11.33 1.10 4.68
CA ALA A 123 -10.22 0.92 3.75
C ALA A 123 -9.51 -0.42 4.04
N TYR A 124 -9.16 -1.16 2.99
CA TYR A 124 -8.49 -2.46 3.19
C TYR A 124 -7.18 -2.33 3.98
N GLY A 125 -6.43 -1.25 3.78
CA GLY A 125 -5.21 -0.98 4.54
C GLY A 125 -5.43 -0.71 6.04
N GLU A 126 -6.66 -0.45 6.49
CA GLU A 126 -6.97 -0.32 7.92
C GLU A 126 -7.34 -1.66 8.57
N ILE A 127 -7.61 -2.69 7.76
CA ILE A 127 -8.06 -3.99 8.25
C ILE A 127 -6.86 -4.88 8.55
N ILE A 128 -6.72 -5.27 9.82
CA ILE A 128 -5.64 -6.15 10.30
C ILE A 128 -6.00 -7.61 10.00
N PHE A 129 -7.17 -8.05 10.43
CA PHE A 129 -7.66 -9.39 10.12
C PHE A 129 -9.18 -9.51 10.27
N PHE A 130 -9.73 -10.55 9.65
CA PHE A 130 -11.10 -11.01 9.86
C PHE A 130 -11.10 -12.32 10.64
N PHE A 131 -12.08 -12.49 11.53
CA PHE A 131 -12.31 -13.79 12.14
C PHE A 131 -13.79 -14.13 12.25
N SER A 132 -14.11 -15.42 12.20
CA SER A 132 -15.48 -15.90 12.36
C SER A 132 -15.74 -16.38 13.79
N SER A 133 -16.89 -15.99 14.32
CA SER A 133 -17.43 -16.48 15.60
C SER A 133 -18.91 -16.83 15.43
N GLY A 134 -19.21 -18.12 15.35
CA GLY A 134 -20.55 -18.59 15.02
C GLY A 134 -21.00 -18.16 13.62
N ARG A 135 -22.09 -17.36 13.55
CA ARG A 135 -22.65 -16.82 12.30
C ARG A 135 -22.18 -15.38 12.02
N LYS A 136 -21.24 -14.88 12.81
CA LYS A 136 -20.75 -13.52 12.71
C LYS A 136 -19.31 -13.50 12.21
N ILE A 137 -18.99 -12.45 11.46
CA ILE A 137 -17.65 -12.07 11.09
C ILE A 137 -17.28 -10.85 11.91
N ASN A 138 -16.11 -10.90 12.51
CA ASN A 138 -15.51 -9.77 13.19
C ASN A 138 -14.37 -9.24 12.35
N ILE A 139 -14.26 -7.93 12.24
CA ILE A 139 -13.20 -7.20 11.56
C ILE A 139 -12.40 -6.49 12.62
N VAL A 140 -11.11 -6.79 12.72
CA VAL A 140 -10.17 -6.06 13.57
C VAL A 140 -9.43 -5.07 12.70
N THR A 141 -9.46 -3.82 13.07
CA THR A 141 -8.85 -2.72 12.33
C THR A 141 -7.89 -1.92 13.20
N THR A 142 -7.13 -1.03 12.60
CA THR A 142 -6.25 -0.08 13.31
C THR A 142 -7.04 0.94 14.15
N LYS A 143 -8.35 1.08 13.90
CA LYS A 143 -9.23 2.08 14.54
C LYS A 143 -10.27 1.48 15.49
N GLY A 144 -10.42 0.15 15.50
CA GLY A 144 -11.42 -0.53 16.33
C GLY A 144 -11.92 -1.83 15.71
N GLU A 145 -12.96 -2.39 16.30
CA GLU A 145 -13.53 -3.66 15.86
C GLU A 145 -14.97 -3.48 15.40
N TYR A 146 -15.35 -4.26 14.39
CA TYR A 146 -16.69 -4.29 13.82
C TYR A 146 -17.18 -5.73 13.71
N THR A 147 -18.51 -5.91 13.75
CA THR A 147 -19.10 -7.24 13.66
C THR A 147 -20.33 -7.20 12.74
N PHE A 148 -20.44 -8.17 11.84
CA PHE A 148 -21.61 -8.34 10.97
C PHE A 148 -21.94 -9.82 10.74
N TYR A 149 -23.14 -10.12 10.24
CA TYR A 149 -23.52 -11.47 9.88
C TYR A 149 -22.98 -11.87 8.51
N GLY A 150 -22.31 -13.02 8.40
CA GLY A 150 -21.74 -13.50 7.15
C GLY A 150 -20.87 -14.73 7.33
N LYS A 151 -20.20 -15.13 6.23
CA LYS A 151 -19.27 -16.25 6.22
C LYS A 151 -17.93 -15.83 5.62
N LEU A 152 -16.82 -16.22 6.25
CA LEU A 152 -15.47 -15.91 5.75
C LEU A 152 -15.25 -16.38 4.30
N LYS A 153 -15.80 -17.52 3.91
CA LYS A 153 -15.70 -18.02 2.53
C LYS A 153 -16.35 -17.12 1.48
N GLU A 154 -17.35 -16.34 1.89
CA GLU A 154 -18.05 -15.43 0.98
C GLU A 154 -17.20 -14.18 0.78
N ILE A 155 -16.74 -13.56 1.86
CA ILE A 155 -15.89 -12.37 1.77
C ILE A 155 -14.53 -12.66 1.15
N GLN A 156 -13.95 -13.85 1.36
CA GLN A 156 -12.66 -14.24 0.79
C GLN A 156 -12.58 -14.08 -0.73
N LYS A 157 -13.71 -14.24 -1.44
CA LYS A 157 -13.75 -14.18 -2.91
C LYS A 157 -13.47 -12.78 -3.45
N ASP A 158 -13.84 -11.78 -2.67
CA ASP A 158 -13.80 -10.37 -3.07
C ASP A 158 -12.64 -9.61 -2.39
N LEU A 159 -11.89 -10.29 -1.49
CA LEU A 159 -10.75 -9.69 -0.81
C LEU A 159 -9.53 -9.58 -1.75
N PRO A 160 -8.78 -8.48 -1.66
CA PRO A 160 -7.52 -8.32 -2.39
C PRO A 160 -6.47 -9.38 -1.98
N PRO A 161 -5.42 -9.60 -2.81
CA PRO A 161 -4.42 -10.65 -2.61
C PRO A 161 -3.53 -10.48 -1.37
N GLU A 162 -3.54 -9.31 -0.73
CA GLU A 162 -2.90 -9.07 0.55
C GLU A 162 -3.55 -9.84 1.71
N PHE A 163 -4.79 -10.29 1.53
CA PHE A 163 -5.51 -11.03 2.56
C PHE A 163 -5.27 -12.54 2.42
N LEU A 164 -4.60 -13.10 3.42
CA LEU A 164 -4.23 -14.51 3.46
C LEU A 164 -5.17 -15.30 4.36
N VAL A 165 -5.70 -16.40 3.85
CA VAL A 165 -6.42 -17.38 4.68
C VAL A 165 -5.39 -18.22 5.43
N ILE A 166 -5.34 -18.07 6.74
CA ILE A 166 -4.40 -18.79 7.61
C ILE A 166 -5.07 -19.90 8.43
N HIS A 167 -6.39 -19.81 8.59
CA HIS A 167 -7.21 -20.75 9.33
C HIS A 167 -8.63 -20.75 8.76
N GLN A 168 -9.42 -21.81 9.02
CA GLN A 168 -10.85 -21.82 8.65
C GLN A 168 -11.65 -20.63 9.23
N SER A 169 -11.14 -20.05 10.31
CA SER A 169 -11.77 -18.94 11.04
C SER A 169 -10.96 -17.64 11.00
N TYR A 170 -9.85 -17.56 10.27
CA TYR A 170 -9.01 -16.37 10.20
C TYR A 170 -8.56 -16.06 8.77
N ILE A 171 -8.71 -14.79 8.39
CA ILE A 171 -8.10 -14.19 7.20
C ILE A 171 -7.31 -12.96 7.69
N VAL A 172 -6.01 -12.93 7.45
CA VAL A 172 -5.11 -11.85 7.91
C VAL A 172 -4.62 -11.03 6.72
N ASN A 173 -4.51 -9.73 6.91
CA ASN A 173 -3.82 -8.85 5.97
C ASN A 173 -2.31 -8.98 6.17
N LYS A 174 -1.58 -9.37 5.13
CA LYS A 174 -0.12 -9.58 5.20
C LYS A 174 0.65 -8.30 5.53
N GLU A 175 0.11 -7.12 5.17
CA GLU A 175 0.71 -5.82 5.47
C GLU A 175 0.76 -5.51 6.98
N HIS A 176 -0.09 -6.18 7.76
CA HIS A 176 -0.17 -6.07 9.21
C HIS A 176 0.48 -7.24 9.96
N ILE A 177 1.24 -8.11 9.27
CA ILE A 177 2.00 -9.18 9.91
C ILE A 177 3.36 -8.62 10.35
N SER A 178 3.54 -8.45 11.66
CA SER A 178 4.80 -8.00 12.25
C SER A 178 5.81 -9.15 12.41
N ARG A 179 5.32 -10.39 12.53
CA ARG A 179 6.17 -11.59 12.69
C ARG A 179 5.50 -12.83 12.13
N TYR A 180 6.27 -13.66 11.44
CA TYR A 180 5.85 -14.97 10.95
C TYR A 180 6.64 -16.10 11.64
N ALA A 181 5.93 -17.11 12.10
CA ALA A 181 6.44 -18.42 12.50
C ALA A 181 5.65 -19.52 11.80
N TYR A 182 6.20 -20.73 11.72
CA TYR A 182 5.58 -21.84 10.98
C TYR A 182 4.14 -22.17 11.43
N GLU A 183 3.81 -21.93 12.70
CA GLU A 183 2.52 -22.26 13.29
C GLU A 183 1.62 -21.06 13.56
N TYR A 184 2.14 -19.84 13.49
CA TYR A 184 1.38 -18.64 13.78
C TYR A 184 1.96 -17.40 13.09
N VAL A 185 1.15 -16.37 12.99
CA VAL A 185 1.57 -15.00 12.71
C VAL A 185 1.29 -14.11 13.91
N GLU A 186 2.10 -13.08 14.11
CA GLU A 186 1.83 -11.97 15.02
C GLU A 186 1.51 -10.74 14.18
N THR A 187 0.49 -10.01 14.57
CA THR A 187 0.04 -8.80 13.88
C THR A 187 0.52 -7.53 14.61
N ASP A 188 0.46 -6.37 13.97
CA ASP A 188 0.91 -5.08 14.51
C ASP A 188 0.25 -4.71 15.84
N ASN A 189 -0.97 -5.18 16.07
CA ASN A 189 -1.68 -5.01 17.33
C ASN A 189 -1.34 -6.10 18.36
N ASN A 190 -0.22 -6.83 18.19
CA ASN A 190 0.30 -7.88 19.06
C ASN A 190 -0.62 -9.11 19.22
N MET A 191 -1.56 -9.33 18.30
CA MET A 191 -2.39 -10.53 18.31
C MET A 191 -1.65 -11.70 17.66
N LYS A 192 -1.66 -12.86 18.34
CA LYS A 192 -1.09 -14.10 17.83
C LYS A 192 -2.18 -14.97 17.21
N LEU A 193 -2.12 -15.18 15.90
CA LEU A 193 -3.09 -15.93 15.14
C LEU A 193 -2.49 -17.25 14.66
N THR A 194 -3.12 -18.37 15.01
CA THR A 194 -2.64 -19.72 14.65
C THR A 194 -2.87 -20.01 13.16
N ILE A 195 -1.86 -20.57 12.50
CA ILE A 195 -1.95 -21.08 11.13
C ILE A 195 -2.29 -22.56 11.19
N SER A 196 -3.47 -22.95 10.68
CA SER A 196 -3.80 -24.36 10.62
C SER A 196 -2.94 -25.10 9.59
N GLN A 197 -2.63 -26.36 9.87
CA GLN A 197 -1.69 -27.18 9.10
C GLN A 197 -1.95 -27.14 7.59
N LYS A 198 -3.23 -27.12 7.20
CA LYS A 198 -3.66 -27.05 5.79
C LYS A 198 -3.14 -25.82 5.03
N TYR A 199 -2.97 -24.68 5.73
CA TYR A 199 -2.61 -23.39 5.10
C TYR A 199 -1.13 -23.02 5.24
N ARG A 200 -0.34 -23.76 6.04
CA ARG A 200 1.06 -23.43 6.33
C ARG A 200 1.93 -23.27 5.09
N LYS A 201 1.78 -24.21 4.12
CA LYS A 201 2.54 -24.14 2.86
C LYS A 201 2.20 -22.88 2.06
N GLN A 202 0.92 -22.61 1.86
CA GLN A 202 0.43 -21.46 1.10
C GLN A 202 0.86 -20.13 1.76
N VAL A 203 0.72 -20.03 3.08
CA VAL A 203 1.11 -18.82 3.84
C VAL A 203 2.61 -18.57 3.72
N ARG A 204 3.43 -19.62 3.88
CA ARG A 204 4.87 -19.53 3.70
C ARG A 204 5.24 -19.05 2.30
N GLU A 205 4.65 -19.63 1.27
CA GLU A 205 4.91 -19.25 -0.12
C GLU A 205 4.50 -17.80 -0.40
N SER A 206 3.40 -17.32 0.20
CA SER A 206 2.93 -15.96 0.02
C SER A 206 3.76 -14.91 0.75
N LEU A 207 4.41 -15.28 1.86
CA LEU A 207 5.21 -14.36 2.67
C LEU A 207 6.71 -14.37 2.31
N LEU A 208 7.22 -15.45 1.69
CA LEU A 208 8.65 -15.60 1.37
C LEU A 208 8.95 -15.48 -0.14
N LYS A 209 7.94 -15.31 -1.00
CA LYS A 209 8.11 -15.14 -2.45
C LYS A 209 8.12 -13.66 -2.90
N GLU A 210 8.37 -12.73 -2.02
CA GLU A 210 8.63 -11.32 -2.35
C GLU A 210 10.15 -11.04 -2.42
N ASP A 211 10.87 -11.87 -3.23
CA ASP A 211 12.21 -11.61 -3.72
C ASP A 211 12.16 -11.38 -5.24
#